data_eafca7e463897d9fe36c9f84cc5d3f8b
#
_entry.id   eafca7e463897d9fe36c9f84cc5d3f8b
#
_cell.length_a   1.000
_cell.length_b   1.000
_cell.length_c   1.000
_cell.angle_alpha   90.00
_cell.angle_beta   90.00
_cell.angle_gamma   90.00
#
_symmetry.space_group_name_H-M   'P 1'
#
loop_
_entity.id
_entity.type
_entity.pdbx_description
1 polymer ?
#
loop_
_entity_poly.entity_id
_entity_poly.type
_entity_poly.pdbx_seq_one_letter_code
_entity_poly.pdbx_strand_id
1 'polypeptide(L)'
;MRKIVAGVQATIGTGESELRLMPQPLYRYPEATPDVMDGAMFAFVMGTDPELFAIVEAVHQKGAARWRIGFVPFTNAPVEAHLNHLKIFTAERCPPGQSTGPHHLGLAVERHAPDLSDEIVLPAEETTK
;
A
#
# COMPACT_ATOMS: atom_id res chain seq x y z
N MET A 1 7.91 2.65 7.32
CA MET A 1 7.13 2.27 6.17
C MET A 1 7.26 0.82 5.81
N ARG A 2 8.46 0.34 5.72
CA ARG A 2 8.63 -1.02 5.34
C ARG A 2 7.97 -1.98 6.31
N LYS A 3 7.99 -1.65 7.57
CA LYS A 3 7.37 -2.49 8.54
C LYS A 3 5.88 -2.59 8.33
N ILE A 4 5.25 -1.51 7.90
CA ILE A 4 3.82 -1.52 7.64
C ILE A 4 3.51 -2.43 6.46
N VAL A 5 4.24 -2.24 5.36
CA VAL A 5 3.91 -2.99 4.17
C VAL A 5 4.32 -4.46 4.33
N ALA A 6 5.28 -4.74 5.19
CA ALA A 6 5.68 -6.12 5.42
C ALA A 6 4.59 -6.93 6.11
N GLY A 7 3.66 -6.26 6.75
CA GLY A 7 2.53 -6.97 7.35
C GLY A 7 1.40 -7.23 6.39
N VAL A 8 1.50 -6.75 5.16
CA VAL A 8 0.43 -6.93 4.18
C VAL A 8 0.67 -8.23 3.44
N GLN A 9 -0.38 -9.02 3.29
CA GLN A 9 -0.32 -10.22 2.48
C GLN A 9 -1.16 -9.98 1.25
N ALA A 10 -0.55 -10.11 0.08
CA ALA A 10 -1.24 -9.86 -1.18
C ALA A 10 -1.34 -11.14 -1.97
N THR A 11 -2.48 -11.35 -2.60
CA THR A 11 -2.70 -12.54 -3.41
C THR A 11 -3.25 -12.15 -4.77
N ILE A 12 -3.06 -13.01 -5.74
CA ILE A 12 -3.56 -12.78 -7.08
C ILE A 12 -4.39 -14.01 -7.47
N GLY A 13 -5.28 -13.83 -8.40
CA GLY A 13 -6.24 -14.87 -8.74
C GLY A 13 -7.34 -14.80 -7.70
N THR A 14 -7.95 -15.85 -7.35
CA THR A 14 -8.97 -15.81 -6.31
C THR A 14 -8.33 -16.29 -5.03
N GLY A 15 -7.21 -15.72 -4.69
CA GLY A 15 -6.50 -16.09 -3.49
C GLY A 15 -5.61 -17.30 -3.70
N GLU A 16 -5.36 -17.64 -4.95
CA GLU A 16 -4.64 -18.85 -5.22
C GLU A 16 -3.16 -18.73 -5.10
N SER A 17 -2.65 -17.58 -5.36
CA SER A 17 -1.20 -17.41 -5.34
C SER A 17 -0.84 -16.20 -4.52
N GLU A 18 0.17 -16.36 -3.71
CA GLU A 18 0.60 -15.26 -2.87
C GLU A 18 1.67 -14.48 -3.59
N LEU A 19 1.59 -13.17 -3.55
CA LEU A 19 2.57 -12.30 -4.16
C LEU A 19 3.68 -12.02 -3.16
N ARG A 20 4.86 -11.84 -3.65
CA ARG A 20 6.03 -11.62 -2.83
C ARG A 20 6.35 -10.13 -2.79
N LEU A 21 6.55 -9.62 -1.61
CA LEU A 21 6.92 -8.22 -1.45
C LEU A 21 8.40 -8.05 -1.79
N MET A 22 8.69 -7.10 -2.66
CA MET A 22 10.07 -6.77 -2.94
C MET A 22 10.71 -6.12 -1.73
N PRO A 23 11.96 -6.44 -1.44
CA PRO A 23 12.56 -5.93 -0.20
C PRO A 23 12.84 -4.45 -0.18
N GLN A 24 12.97 -3.84 -1.34
CA GLN A 24 13.27 -2.42 -1.40
C GLN A 24 12.14 -1.68 -2.08
N PRO A 25 11.87 -0.45 -1.69
CA PRO A 25 10.84 0.30 -2.39
C PRO A 25 11.30 0.62 -3.80
N LEU A 26 10.35 0.74 -4.71
CA LEU A 26 10.65 1.16 -6.04
C LEU A 26 10.90 2.65 -6.10
N TYR A 27 10.32 3.38 -5.21
CA TYR A 27 10.43 4.83 -5.24
C TYR A 27 10.22 5.35 -3.83
N ARG A 28 10.96 6.35 -3.45
CA ARG A 28 10.79 7.01 -2.18
C ARG A 28 10.61 8.48 -2.45
N TYR A 29 9.68 9.13 -1.78
CA TYR A 29 9.41 10.53 -2.02
C TYR A 29 10.65 11.35 -1.65
N PRO A 30 11.05 12.26 -2.50
CA PRO A 30 12.28 13.00 -2.23
C PRO A 30 12.11 14.06 -1.17
N GLU A 31 10.92 14.59 -1.01
CA GLU A 31 10.75 15.66 -0.07
C GLU A 31 9.37 15.60 0.52
N ALA A 32 9.24 16.14 1.72
CA ALA A 32 7.97 16.25 2.38
C ALA A 32 7.17 17.41 1.82
N THR A 33 5.87 17.31 1.91
CA THR A 33 4.99 18.42 1.59
C THR A 33 4.21 18.71 2.86
N PRO A 34 3.42 19.76 2.88
CA PRO A 34 2.66 20.07 4.10
C PRO A 34 1.72 18.94 4.52
N ASP A 35 1.20 18.20 3.58
CA ASP A 35 0.26 17.16 3.92
C ASP A 35 0.89 15.78 4.05
N VAL A 36 1.97 15.55 3.38
CA VAL A 36 2.59 14.23 3.35
C VAL A 36 4.03 14.35 3.82
N MET A 37 4.32 13.74 4.93
CA MET A 37 5.63 13.86 5.53
C MET A 37 6.65 12.95 4.87
N ASP A 38 6.23 11.81 4.40
CA ASP A 38 7.13 10.85 3.79
C ASP A 38 6.28 9.84 3.06
N GLY A 39 6.86 9.14 2.10
CA GLY A 39 6.12 8.12 1.37
C GLY A 39 7.02 7.27 0.52
N ALA A 40 6.52 6.13 0.15
CA ALA A 40 7.27 5.21 -0.69
C ALA A 40 6.32 4.28 -1.42
N MET A 41 6.77 3.76 -2.54
CA MET A 41 6.01 2.80 -3.31
C MET A 41 6.74 1.48 -3.29
N PHE A 42 6.02 0.42 -2.94
CA PHE A 42 6.56 -0.93 -2.89
C PHE A 42 5.84 -1.79 -3.92
N ALA A 43 6.47 -2.87 -4.33
CA ALA A 43 5.87 -3.78 -5.30
C ALA A 43 5.69 -5.16 -4.73
N PHE A 44 4.55 -5.76 -5.03
CA PHE A 44 4.31 -7.17 -4.80
C PHE A 44 4.39 -7.84 -6.16
N VAL A 45 5.17 -8.90 -6.25
CA VAL A 45 5.49 -9.51 -7.53
C VAL A 45 5.16 -10.99 -7.55
N MET A 46 4.92 -11.49 -8.75
CA MET A 46 4.81 -12.91 -8.99
C MET A 46 6.04 -13.23 -9.82
N GLY A 47 6.95 -13.99 -9.27
CA GLY A 47 8.22 -14.17 -9.93
C GLY A 47 8.95 -12.84 -10.00
N THR A 48 9.10 -12.32 -11.18
CA THR A 48 9.74 -11.01 -11.33
C THR A 48 8.75 -9.96 -11.85
N ASP A 49 7.49 -10.33 -12.03
CA ASP A 49 6.51 -9.40 -12.57
C ASP A 49 5.75 -8.68 -11.48
N PRO A 50 5.78 -7.38 -11.46
CA PRO A 50 4.97 -6.65 -10.49
C PRO A 50 3.50 -6.80 -10.83
N GLU A 51 2.71 -7.09 -9.81
CA GLU A 51 1.28 -7.26 -10.01
C GLU A 51 0.47 -6.29 -9.17
N LEU A 52 1.06 -5.75 -8.13
CA LEU A 52 0.34 -4.84 -7.26
C LEU A 52 1.35 -3.89 -6.63
N PHE A 53 1.05 -2.61 -6.64
CA PHE A 53 1.90 -1.65 -5.96
C PHE A 53 1.21 -1.17 -4.71
N ALA A 54 1.99 -0.97 -3.67
CA ALA A 54 1.49 -0.41 -2.42
C ALA A 54 2.15 0.93 -2.19
N ILE A 55 1.37 1.95 -1.93
CA ILE A 55 1.89 3.27 -1.65
C ILE A 55 1.63 3.55 -0.18
N VAL A 56 2.69 3.78 0.57
CA VAL A 56 2.59 4.00 2.00
C VAL A 56 3.02 5.42 2.28
N GLU A 57 2.19 6.16 2.96
CA GLU A 57 2.47 7.56 3.26
C GLU A 57 2.26 7.87 4.72
N ALA A 58 3.13 8.71 5.25
CA ALA A 58 2.94 9.27 6.57
C ALA A 58 2.34 10.65 6.37
N VAL A 59 1.18 10.88 6.92
CA VAL A 59 0.44 12.13 6.70
C VAL A 59 0.07 12.77 8.02
N HIS A 60 -0.14 14.07 7.98
CA HIS A 60 -0.65 14.77 9.14
C HIS A 60 -2.16 14.84 9.00
N GLN A 61 -2.85 14.49 10.07
CA GLN A 61 -4.27 14.53 10.01
C GLN A 61 -4.79 14.91 11.38
N LYS A 62 -5.47 15.98 11.46
CA LYS A 62 -6.04 16.46 12.71
C LYS A 62 -4.98 16.56 13.81
N GLY A 63 -3.85 17.07 13.45
CA GLY A 63 -2.82 17.30 14.44
C GLY A 63 -2.00 16.09 14.84
N ALA A 64 -2.20 14.98 14.18
CA ALA A 64 -1.47 13.77 14.49
C ALA A 64 -0.87 13.16 13.24
N ALA A 65 0.23 12.49 13.40
CA ALA A 65 0.84 11.77 12.29
C ALA A 65 0.17 10.42 12.15
N ARG A 66 -0.17 10.05 10.94
CA ARG A 66 -0.82 8.78 10.70
C ARG A 66 -0.26 8.15 9.46
N TRP A 67 -0.37 6.85 9.39
CA TRP A 67 0.02 6.12 8.19
C TRP A 67 -1.20 5.88 7.31
N ARG A 68 -0.96 5.92 6.02
CA ARG A 68 -2.00 5.69 5.05
C ARG A 68 -1.44 4.76 3.99
N ILE A 69 -2.20 3.79 3.55
CA ILE A 69 -1.72 2.86 2.55
C ILE A 69 -2.74 2.77 1.43
N GLY A 70 -2.27 2.79 0.21
CA GLY A 70 -3.11 2.63 -0.97
C GLY A 70 -2.53 1.59 -1.86
N PHE A 71 -3.32 1.10 -2.80
CA PHE A 71 -2.88 0.05 -3.69
C PHE A 71 -3.25 0.37 -5.13
N VAL A 72 -2.37 -0.02 -6.04
CA VAL A 72 -2.60 0.16 -7.46
C VAL A 72 -2.36 -1.17 -8.14
N PRO A 73 -3.38 -1.81 -8.66
CA PRO A 73 -3.17 -3.07 -9.37
C PRO A 73 -2.43 -2.85 -10.67
N PHE A 74 -1.57 -3.80 -11.01
CA PHE A 74 -0.85 -3.74 -12.26
C PHE A 74 -1.02 -5.07 -12.97
N THR A 75 -2.22 -5.60 -12.96
CA THR A 75 -2.55 -6.88 -13.57
C THR A 75 -4.04 -6.84 -13.88
N ASN A 76 -4.47 -7.68 -14.80
CA ASN A 76 -5.87 -7.81 -15.11
C ASN A 76 -6.54 -8.88 -14.28
N ALA A 77 -5.79 -9.61 -13.52
CA ALA A 77 -6.34 -10.64 -12.65
C ALA A 77 -6.85 -10.01 -11.37
N PRO A 78 -7.73 -10.67 -10.66
CA PRO A 78 -8.15 -10.13 -9.36
C PRO A 78 -7.02 -10.19 -8.37
N VAL A 79 -6.98 -9.18 -7.50
CA VAL A 79 -5.97 -9.12 -6.46
C VAL A 79 -6.62 -8.75 -5.14
N GLU A 80 -6.03 -9.20 -4.06
CA GLU A 80 -6.52 -8.86 -2.73
C GLU A 80 -5.33 -8.58 -1.83
N ALA A 81 -5.53 -7.72 -0.87
CA ALA A 81 -4.51 -7.46 0.13
C ALA A 81 -5.15 -7.52 1.51
N HIS A 82 -4.44 -8.14 2.43
CA HIS A 82 -4.91 -8.30 3.81
C HIS A 82 -3.87 -7.78 4.76
N LEU A 83 -4.31 -7.22 5.86
CA LEU A 83 -3.44 -6.80 6.93
C LEU A 83 -4.04 -7.35 8.22
N ASN A 84 -3.28 -8.17 8.91
CA ASN A 84 -3.74 -8.83 10.13
C ASN A 84 -5.03 -9.57 9.87
N HIS A 85 -5.08 -10.28 8.77
CA HIS A 85 -6.23 -11.11 8.36
C HIS A 85 -7.47 -10.30 8.00
N LEU A 86 -7.34 -8.99 7.94
CA LEU A 86 -8.45 -8.15 7.55
C LEU A 86 -8.25 -7.74 6.10
N LYS A 87 -9.21 -7.97 5.26
CA LYS A 87 -9.08 -7.58 3.86
C LYS A 87 -9.16 -6.06 3.78
N ILE A 88 -8.11 -5.45 3.29
CA ILE A 88 -8.04 -4.01 3.19
C ILE A 88 -8.13 -3.53 1.76
N PHE A 89 -8.02 -4.40 0.78
CA PHE A 89 -8.12 -3.99 -0.61
C PHE A 89 -8.50 -5.17 -1.47
N THR A 90 -9.30 -4.93 -2.49
CA THR A 90 -9.63 -5.94 -3.47
C THR A 90 -9.89 -5.25 -4.79
N ALA A 91 -9.45 -5.87 -5.87
CA ALA A 91 -9.75 -5.40 -7.20
C ALA A 91 -10.17 -6.60 -8.02
N GLU A 92 -11.23 -6.47 -8.77
CA GLU A 92 -11.76 -7.56 -9.53
C GLU A 92 -11.06 -7.69 -10.86
N ARG A 93 -11.28 -8.79 -11.52
CA ARG A 93 -10.70 -9.00 -12.81
C ARG A 93 -11.11 -7.90 -13.77
N CYS A 94 -10.16 -7.44 -14.54
CA CYS A 94 -10.43 -6.42 -15.54
C CYS A 94 -10.30 -7.08 -16.90
N PRO A 95 -11.37 -7.19 -17.67
CA PRO A 95 -11.29 -7.85 -18.96
C PRO A 95 -10.37 -7.11 -19.90
N PRO A 96 -9.75 -7.81 -20.83
CA PRO A 96 -8.86 -7.18 -21.80
C PRO A 96 -9.58 -6.10 -22.57
N GLY A 97 -8.90 -5.02 -22.78
CA GLY A 97 -9.45 -3.94 -23.57
C GLY A 97 -10.38 -3.02 -22.83
N GLN A 98 -10.64 -3.28 -21.57
CA GLN A 98 -11.51 -2.43 -20.84
C GLN A 98 -10.84 -1.70 -19.72
N SER A 99 -9.60 -1.91 -19.54
CA SER A 99 -8.96 -1.25 -18.46
C SER A 99 -8.59 0.10 -18.87
N THR A 100 -9.12 1.05 -18.33
CA THR A 100 -8.75 2.35 -18.68
C THR A 100 -8.78 3.21 -17.48
N GLY A 101 -7.84 3.94 -17.33
CA GLY A 101 -7.86 5.05 -16.47
C GLY A 101 -7.92 4.79 -15.00
N PRO A 102 -8.39 5.75 -14.36
CA PRO A 102 -8.23 5.89 -12.93
C PRO A 102 -8.98 4.92 -12.06
N HIS A 103 -9.85 4.17 -12.62
CA HIS A 103 -10.56 3.31 -11.73
C HIS A 103 -9.71 2.16 -11.24
N HIS A 104 -8.47 2.11 -11.70
CA HIS A 104 -7.64 1.07 -11.19
C HIS A 104 -6.96 1.56 -9.94
N LEU A 105 -7.05 2.79 -9.60
CA LEU A 105 -6.39 3.29 -8.45
C LEU A 105 -7.26 2.96 -7.29
N GLY A 106 -6.84 2.14 -6.48
CA GLY A 106 -7.60 1.79 -5.34
C GLY A 106 -7.02 2.35 -4.09
N LEU A 107 -7.73 3.11 -3.36
CA LEU A 107 -7.27 3.73 -2.27
C LEU A 107 -7.76 3.02 -1.17
N ALA A 108 -6.97 2.37 -0.51
CA ALA A 108 -7.42 1.63 0.48
C ALA A 108 -7.69 2.34 1.64
N VAL A 109 -7.11 3.14 2.12
CA VAL A 109 -7.42 3.46 3.23
C VAL A 109 -6.92 4.14 4.07
N GLU A 110 -7.43 4.85 4.44
CA GLU A 110 -6.89 5.61 5.18
C GLU A 110 -7.31 5.34 6.46
N ARG A 111 -7.86 4.48 6.85
CA ARG A 111 -8.29 4.47 7.99
C ARG A 111 -7.57 3.62 8.78
N HIS A 112 -7.55 2.76 9.03
CA HIS A 112 -6.96 1.90 9.79
C HIS A 112 -5.96 2.42 10.61
N ALA A 113 -5.96 3.59 10.73
CA ALA A 113 -5.02 4.26 11.53
C ALA A 113 -4.86 3.71 12.91
N PRO A 114 -5.84 3.44 13.61
CA PRO A 114 -5.59 3.01 14.99
C PRO A 114 -4.75 1.76 15.05
N ASP A 115 -5.03 0.88 14.14
CA ASP A 115 -4.29 -0.33 14.15
C ASP A 115 -2.89 -0.18 13.69
N LEU A 116 -2.70 0.68 12.76
CA LEU A 116 -1.37 0.85 12.24
C LEU A 116 -0.51 1.63 13.21
N SER A 117 -1.08 2.58 13.87
CA SER A 117 -0.23 3.40 14.69
C SER A 117 0.17 2.71 15.98
N ASP A 118 -0.47 1.66 16.32
CA ASP A 118 -0.08 0.98 17.48
C ASP A 118 1.20 0.28 17.34
N GLU A 119 1.46 -0.24 16.23
CA GLU A 119 2.64 -0.90 16.03
C GLU A 119 3.69 -0.12 15.52
N ILE A 120 3.53 1.02 15.04
CA ILE A 120 4.57 1.71 14.41
C ILE A 120 4.80 3.03 15.00
N VAL A 121 5.95 3.20 15.48
CA VAL A 121 6.37 4.49 15.94
C VAL A 121 6.85 5.24 14.75
N LEU A 122 6.20 6.28 14.38
CA LEU A 122 6.57 7.02 13.20
C LEU A 122 7.86 7.72 13.39
N PRO A 123 8.78 7.48 12.52
CA PRO A 123 10.03 8.22 12.62
C PRO A 123 9.79 9.72 12.66
N ALA A 124 8.74 10.12 11.99
CA ALA A 124 8.48 11.53 11.96
C ALA A 124 8.19 12.09 13.32
N GLU A 125 7.67 11.32 14.18
CA GLU A 125 7.39 11.84 15.47
C GLU A 125 8.65 12.11 16.19
N GLU A 126 9.63 11.33 15.94
CA GLU A 126 10.84 11.54 16.61
C GLU A 126 11.53 12.73 16.10
N THR A 127 11.34 13.03 14.86
CA THR A 127 12.08 14.11 14.31
C THR A 127 11.44 15.43 14.58
N THR A 128 10.26 15.43 15.09
CA THR A 128 9.66 16.69 15.29
C THR A 128 10.08 17.30 16.58
N LYS A 129 10.95 16.71 17.24
CA LYS A 129 11.33 17.29 18.40
C LYS A 129 12.33 18.11 18.37
#